data_6e4130591148ab0f0c67a092a29ea443
#
_entry.id   6e4130591148ab0f0c67a092a29ea443
#
_cell.length_a   1.000
_cell.length_b   1.000
_cell.length_c   1.000
_cell.angle_alpha   90.00
_cell.angle_beta   90.00
_cell.angle_gamma   90.00
#
_symmetry.space_group_name_H-M   'P 1'
#
loop_
_entity.id
_entity.type
_entity.pdbx_description
1 polymer ?
#
loop_
_entity_poly.entity_id
_entity_poly.type
_entity_poly.pdbx_seq_one_letter_code
_entity_poly.pdbx_strand_id
1 'polypeptide(L)'
;MVDLGLDVSERDGYSVLAVSGEVDVATVPRLREQLHGLVAEGNIRIIVDLDGVDFLDSTGLGVLVGALKRVRSNDGELVLVCTQPRIRKVFEVTGLTKVFALYDSVDEAVAGPSS
;
A
#
# COMPACT_ATOMS: atom_id res chain seq x y z
N MET A 1 4.37 -22.72 -5.20
CA MET A 1 4.14 -21.42 -5.90
C MET A 1 3.61 -20.42 -4.89
N VAL A 2 4.29 -19.30 -4.77
CA VAL A 2 3.86 -18.24 -3.86
C VAL A 2 2.86 -17.35 -4.61
N ASP A 3 1.64 -17.28 -4.11
CA ASP A 3 0.61 -16.44 -4.71
C ASP A 3 0.49 -15.15 -3.92
N LEU A 4 -0.12 -14.16 -4.54
CA LEU A 4 -0.37 -12.87 -3.89
C LEU A 4 -1.68 -12.95 -3.11
N GLY A 5 -1.62 -12.66 -1.82
CA GLY A 5 -2.82 -12.56 -0.98
C GLY A 5 -3.26 -11.11 -0.90
N LEU A 6 -4.55 -10.87 -1.10
CA LEU A 6 -5.14 -9.53 -1.04
C LEU A 6 -6.41 -9.61 -0.22
N ASP A 7 -6.45 -8.88 0.89
CA ASP A 7 -7.56 -8.90 1.82
C ASP A 7 -7.99 -7.48 2.14
N VAL A 8 -9.24 -7.15 1.91
CA VAL A 8 -9.76 -5.80 2.15
C VAL A 8 -10.62 -5.80 3.41
N SER A 9 -10.36 -4.85 4.28
CA SER A 9 -11.18 -4.62 5.47
C SER A 9 -11.35 -3.11 5.65
N GLU A 10 -12.11 -2.72 6.67
CA GLU A 10 -12.35 -1.30 6.93
C GLU A 10 -12.01 -0.96 8.38
N ARG A 11 -11.35 0.17 8.58
CA ARG A 11 -10.97 0.67 9.90
C ARG A 11 -11.13 2.18 9.95
N ASP A 12 -12.09 2.65 10.72
CA ASP A 12 -12.27 4.08 11.02
C ASP A 12 -12.30 4.96 9.76
N GLY A 13 -13.02 4.51 8.74
CA GLY A 13 -13.17 5.25 7.49
C GLY A 13 -12.08 4.99 6.46
N TYR A 14 -11.10 4.16 6.79
CA TYR A 14 -10.07 3.73 5.85
C TYR A 14 -10.39 2.36 5.29
N SER A 15 -10.07 2.17 4.01
CA SER A 15 -10.03 0.84 3.43
C SER A 15 -8.63 0.29 3.66
N VAL A 16 -8.52 -0.85 4.33
CA VAL A 16 -7.24 -1.49 4.61
C VAL A 16 -7.07 -2.65 3.64
N LEU A 17 -6.05 -2.56 2.80
CA LEU A 17 -5.68 -3.64 1.88
C LEU A 17 -4.45 -4.33 2.44
N ALA A 18 -4.64 -5.53 2.98
CA ALA A 18 -3.54 -6.36 3.47
C ALA A 18 -2.98 -7.18 2.31
N VAL A 19 -1.70 -6.99 2.03
CA VAL A 19 -1.00 -7.67 0.93
C VAL A 19 -0.02 -8.67 1.52
N SER A 20 0.00 -9.87 0.98
CA SER A 20 0.94 -10.91 1.41
C SER A 20 1.51 -11.64 0.21
N GLY A 21 2.71 -12.20 0.38
CA GLY A 21 3.40 -12.95 -0.66
C GLY A 21 4.37 -12.08 -1.43
N GLU A 22 4.51 -12.37 -2.72
CA GLU A 22 5.49 -11.67 -3.56
C GLU A 22 4.79 -10.74 -4.54
N VAL A 23 5.26 -9.49 -4.57
CA VAL A 23 4.75 -8.48 -5.50
C VAL A 23 5.79 -8.30 -6.59
N ASP A 24 5.51 -8.87 -7.76
CA ASP A 24 6.42 -8.86 -8.91
C ASP A 24 5.61 -8.66 -10.20
N VAL A 25 6.29 -8.74 -11.33
CA VAL A 25 5.65 -8.50 -12.63
C VAL A 25 4.49 -9.47 -12.90
N ALA A 26 4.54 -10.68 -12.34
CA ALA A 26 3.49 -11.68 -12.55
C ALA A 26 2.25 -11.43 -11.68
N THR A 27 2.43 -10.88 -10.47
CA THR A 27 1.34 -10.70 -9.52
C THR A 27 0.81 -9.28 -9.48
N VAL A 28 1.60 -8.30 -9.91
CA VAL A 28 1.25 -6.88 -9.81
C VAL A 28 -0.07 -6.50 -10.48
N PRO A 29 -0.51 -7.16 -11.59
CA PRO A 29 -1.82 -6.83 -12.16
C PRO A 29 -2.97 -7.01 -11.18
N ARG A 30 -2.89 -8.01 -10.28
CA ARG A 30 -3.92 -8.25 -9.28
C ARG A 30 -3.94 -7.12 -8.24
N LEU A 31 -2.76 -6.66 -7.82
CA LEU A 31 -2.66 -5.53 -6.88
C LEU A 31 -3.22 -4.26 -7.51
N ARG A 32 -2.85 -4.00 -8.77
CA ARG A 32 -3.36 -2.83 -9.50
C ARG A 32 -4.88 -2.85 -9.60
N GLU A 33 -5.43 -4.00 -9.98
CA GLU A 33 -6.88 -4.16 -10.13
C GLU A 33 -7.60 -3.91 -8.82
N GLN A 34 -7.07 -4.44 -7.71
CA GLN A 34 -7.68 -4.25 -6.40
C GLN A 34 -7.69 -2.78 -5.99
N LEU A 35 -6.58 -2.08 -6.19
CA LEU A 35 -6.49 -0.66 -5.85
C LEU A 35 -7.40 0.20 -6.74
N HIS A 36 -7.44 -0.10 -8.04
CA HIS A 36 -8.33 0.60 -8.97
C HIS A 36 -9.79 0.39 -8.58
N GLY A 37 -10.14 -0.83 -8.17
CA GLY A 37 -11.51 -1.13 -7.73
C GLY A 37 -11.92 -0.32 -6.52
N LEU A 38 -11.03 -0.20 -5.53
CA LEU A 38 -11.31 0.60 -4.34
C LEU A 38 -11.57 2.06 -4.70
N VAL A 39 -10.74 2.64 -5.54
CA VAL A 39 -10.89 4.04 -5.95
C VAL A 39 -12.17 4.22 -6.78
N ALA A 40 -12.46 3.28 -7.67
CA ALA A 40 -13.66 3.34 -8.49
C ALA A 40 -14.95 3.30 -7.65
N GLU A 41 -14.90 2.65 -6.49
CA GLU A 41 -16.03 2.58 -5.57
C GLU A 41 -16.09 3.78 -4.62
N GLY A 42 -15.17 4.74 -4.77
CA GLY A 42 -15.12 5.93 -3.94
C GLY A 42 -14.29 5.79 -2.67
N ASN A 43 -13.59 4.66 -2.51
CA ASN A 43 -12.73 4.44 -1.35
C ASN A 43 -11.36 5.07 -1.62
N ILE A 44 -11.21 6.33 -1.24
CA ILE A 44 -10.02 7.11 -1.52
C ILE A 44 -9.13 7.33 -0.29
N ARG A 45 -9.48 6.75 0.85
CA ARG A 45 -8.64 6.75 2.05
C ARG A 45 -8.19 5.32 2.26
N ILE A 46 -6.96 5.03 1.84
CA ILE A 46 -6.46 3.66 1.75
C ILE A 46 -5.21 3.46 2.61
N ILE A 47 -5.19 2.37 3.36
CA ILE A 47 -4.00 1.89 4.05
C ILE A 47 -3.59 0.60 3.36
N VAL A 48 -2.38 0.55 2.82
CA VAL A 48 -1.83 -0.68 2.24
C VAL A 48 -0.89 -1.29 3.26
N ASP A 49 -1.28 -2.43 3.79
CA ASP A 49 -0.50 -3.16 4.79
C ASP A 49 0.43 -4.15 4.08
N LEU A 50 1.72 -3.87 4.13
CA LEU A 50 2.75 -4.64 3.45
C LEU A 50 3.49 -5.62 4.38
N ASP A 51 3.04 -5.78 5.62
CA ASP A 51 3.76 -6.62 6.57
C ASP A 51 3.80 -8.11 6.18
N GLY A 52 2.88 -8.56 5.34
CA GLY A 52 2.90 -9.91 4.81
C GLY A 52 3.68 -10.07 3.53
N VAL A 53 4.29 -9.00 3.00
CA VAL A 53 5.00 -9.04 1.73
C VAL A 53 6.44 -9.53 1.93
N ASP A 54 6.83 -10.54 1.16
CA ASP A 54 8.17 -11.12 1.22
C ASP A 54 9.11 -10.54 0.18
N PHE A 55 8.56 -10.00 -0.90
CA PHE A 55 9.32 -9.46 -2.01
C PHE A 55 8.52 -8.36 -2.70
N LEU A 56 9.21 -7.29 -3.06
CA LEU A 56 8.59 -6.15 -3.73
C LEU A 56 9.58 -5.58 -4.74
N ASP A 57 9.22 -5.60 -6.02
CA ASP A 57 10.08 -5.05 -7.07
C ASP A 57 9.57 -3.69 -7.56
N SER A 58 10.23 -3.15 -8.56
CA SER A 58 9.91 -1.81 -9.09
C SER A 58 8.52 -1.74 -9.73
N THR A 59 7.98 -2.86 -10.23
CA THR A 59 6.63 -2.85 -10.80
C THR A 59 5.59 -2.62 -9.71
N GLY A 60 5.80 -3.23 -8.54
CA GLY A 60 4.93 -3.00 -7.38
C GLY A 60 5.01 -1.57 -6.88
N LEU A 61 6.23 -1.01 -6.82
CA LEU A 61 6.41 0.38 -6.42
C LEU A 61 5.66 1.32 -7.37
N GLY A 62 5.75 1.05 -8.67
CA GLY A 62 5.04 1.85 -9.68
C GLY A 62 3.53 1.83 -9.50
N VAL A 63 2.96 0.68 -9.17
CA VAL A 63 1.53 0.56 -8.91
C VAL A 63 1.12 1.35 -7.67
N LEU A 64 1.93 1.29 -6.60
CA LEU A 64 1.65 2.05 -5.38
C LEU A 64 1.72 3.56 -5.63
N VAL A 65 2.73 4.01 -6.39
CA VAL A 65 2.85 5.43 -6.75
C VAL A 65 1.66 5.87 -7.59
N GLY A 66 1.24 5.06 -8.56
CA GLY A 66 0.08 5.36 -9.39
C GLY A 66 -1.20 5.47 -8.57
N ALA A 67 -1.40 4.57 -7.62
CA ALA A 67 -2.57 4.61 -6.74
C ALA A 67 -2.54 5.85 -5.85
N LEU A 68 -1.37 6.22 -5.32
CA LEU A 68 -1.22 7.42 -4.50
C LEU A 68 -1.63 8.67 -5.29
N LYS A 69 -1.14 8.80 -6.52
CA LYS A 69 -1.50 9.93 -7.36
C LYS A 69 -2.99 9.99 -7.64
N ARG A 70 -3.59 8.84 -7.86
CA ARG A 70 -5.02 8.74 -8.15
C ARG A 70 -5.88 9.16 -6.96
N VAL A 71 -5.56 8.68 -5.75
CA VAL A 71 -6.34 9.09 -4.58
C VAL A 71 -6.13 10.57 -4.26
N ARG A 72 -4.92 11.09 -4.45
CA ARG A 72 -4.64 12.50 -4.21
C ARG A 72 -5.42 13.42 -5.17
N SER A 73 -5.60 12.99 -6.41
CA SER A 73 -6.39 13.77 -7.35
C SER A 73 -7.88 13.78 -7.02
N ASN A 74 -8.31 12.93 -6.08
CA ASN A 74 -9.68 12.88 -5.58
C ASN A 74 -9.77 13.33 -4.11
N ASP A 75 -8.78 14.08 -3.64
CA ASP A 75 -8.71 14.58 -2.25
C ASP A 75 -8.61 13.45 -1.23
N GLY A 76 -8.07 12.31 -1.64
CA GLY A 76 -7.88 11.18 -0.76
C GLY A 76 -6.44 11.05 -0.27
N GLU A 77 -6.17 9.94 0.38
CA GLU A 77 -4.82 9.63 0.85
C GLU A 77 -4.55 8.14 0.76
N LEU A 78 -3.28 7.80 0.61
CA LEU A 78 -2.83 6.41 0.64
C LEU A 78 -1.57 6.38 1.49
N VAL A 79 -1.58 5.56 2.55
CA VAL A 79 -0.45 5.39 3.43
C VAL A 79 -0.09 3.91 3.51
N LEU A 80 1.10 3.61 3.97
CA LEU A 80 1.63 2.25 4.01
C LEU A 80 1.92 1.81 5.43
N VAL A 81 1.73 0.52 5.69
CA VAL A 81 2.17 -0.12 6.93
C VAL A 81 3.26 -1.11 6.55
N CYS A 82 4.42 -0.98 7.13
CA CYS A 82 5.54 -1.85 6.83
C CYS A 82 6.56 -1.80 7.97
N THR A 83 6.78 -2.94 8.62
CA THR A 83 7.79 -3.07 9.68
C THR A 83 9.00 -3.87 9.24
N GLN A 84 8.90 -4.62 8.14
CA GLN A 84 10.00 -5.47 7.69
C GLN A 84 11.14 -4.62 7.15
N PRO A 85 12.35 -4.71 7.76
CA PRO A 85 13.47 -3.85 7.35
C PRO A 85 13.83 -4.00 5.87
N ARG A 86 13.73 -5.20 5.33
CA ARG A 86 14.07 -5.45 3.93
C ARG A 86 13.14 -4.71 2.99
N ILE A 87 11.85 -4.68 3.29
CA ILE A 87 10.85 -3.99 2.46
C ILE A 87 10.95 -2.48 2.68
N ARG A 88 11.11 -2.03 3.93
CA ARG A 88 11.30 -0.61 4.21
C ARG A 88 12.51 -0.06 3.46
N LYS A 89 13.57 -0.86 3.37
CA LYS A 89 14.79 -0.44 2.68
C LYS A 89 14.55 -0.15 1.20
N VAL A 90 13.64 -0.89 0.56
CA VAL A 90 13.29 -0.64 -0.85
C VAL A 90 12.76 0.78 -1.01
N PHE A 91 11.92 1.24 -0.08
CA PHE A 91 11.39 2.60 -0.10
C PHE A 91 12.49 3.63 0.22
N GLU A 92 13.40 3.30 1.13
CA GLU A 92 14.50 4.18 1.49
C GLU A 92 15.45 4.42 0.32
N VAL A 93 15.93 3.35 -0.31
CA VAL A 93 16.91 3.46 -1.39
C VAL A 93 16.34 4.08 -2.66
N THR A 94 15.03 4.01 -2.84
CA THR A 94 14.37 4.62 -4.00
C THR A 94 13.93 6.07 -3.71
N GLY A 95 14.10 6.54 -2.48
CA GLY A 95 13.66 7.87 -2.08
C GLY A 95 12.16 7.98 -1.85
N LEU A 96 11.43 6.87 -1.89
CA LEU A 96 9.98 6.89 -1.78
C LEU A 96 9.49 7.14 -0.35
N THR A 97 10.35 7.10 0.64
CA THR A 97 9.99 7.53 2.00
C THR A 97 9.63 9.01 2.06
N LYS A 98 10.03 9.78 1.05
CA LYS A 98 9.64 11.20 0.94
C LYS A 98 8.24 11.36 0.33
N VAL A 99 7.73 10.29 -0.28
CA VAL A 99 6.45 10.32 -0.98
C VAL A 99 5.37 9.59 -0.19
N PHE A 100 5.73 8.46 0.44
CA PHE A 100 4.82 7.67 1.24
C PHE A 100 5.08 7.82 2.73
N ALA A 101 4.02 7.98 3.50
CA ALA A 101 4.10 7.83 4.95
C ALA A 101 4.10 6.33 5.26
N LEU A 102 5.09 5.87 6.03
CA LEU A 102 5.19 4.49 6.46
C LEU A 102 4.96 4.42 7.97
N TYR A 103 4.02 3.55 8.34
CA TYR A 103 3.65 3.35 9.74
C TYR A 103 4.01 1.94 10.18
N ASP A 104 4.14 1.75 11.49
CA ASP A 104 4.50 0.45 12.06
C ASP A 104 3.28 -0.46 12.28
N SER A 105 2.08 0.10 12.24
CA SER A 105 0.87 -0.69 12.39
C SER A 105 -0.32 0.01 11.75
N VAL A 106 -1.38 -0.74 11.52
CA VAL A 106 -2.64 -0.18 11.02
C VAL A 106 -3.20 0.82 12.03
N ASP A 107 -3.10 0.52 13.33
CA ASP A 107 -3.56 1.44 14.37
C ASP A 107 -2.85 2.80 14.29
N GLU A 108 -1.54 2.78 14.09
CA GLU A 108 -0.79 4.03 13.94
C GLU A 108 -1.16 4.76 12.66
N ALA A 109 -1.38 4.02 11.57
CA ALA A 109 -1.78 4.62 10.30
C ALA A 109 -3.13 5.31 10.40
N VAL A 110 -4.07 4.70 11.10
CA VAL A 110 -5.40 5.27 11.33
C VAL A 110 -5.33 6.54 12.16
N ALA A 111 -4.46 6.54 13.18
CA ALA A 111 -4.26 7.70 14.05
C ALA A 111 -3.65 8.88 13.28
N GLY A 112 -2.93 8.59 12.20
CA GLY A 112 -2.26 9.60 11.40
C GLY A 112 -0.96 10.09 12.02
N PRO A 113 -0.34 11.10 11.41
CA PRO A 113 0.91 11.62 11.93
C PRO A 113 0.69 12.23 13.30
N SER A 114 1.57 11.88 14.23
CA SER A 114 1.51 12.50 15.57
C SER A 114 1.97 13.94 15.44
N SER A 115 1.19 14.80 15.98
CA SER A 115 1.47 16.23 15.98
C SER A 115 2.16 16.63 17.28
#